data_4e977e90f26bbc59d902530094433178
#
_entry.id   4e977e90f26bbc59d902530094433178
#
_cell.length_a   1.000
_cell.length_b   1.000
_cell.length_c   1.000
_cell.angle_alpha   90.00
_cell.angle_beta   90.00
_cell.angle_gamma   90.00
#
_symmetry.space_group_name_H-M   'P 1'
#
loop_
_entity.id
_entity.type
_entity.pdbx_description
1 polymer ?
#
loop_
_entity_poly.entity_id
_entity_poly.type
_entity_poly.pdbx_seq_one_letter_code
_entity_poly.pdbx_strand_id
1 'polypeptide(L)'
;MDNILLIDIGNTAVKWTFNGEYHSVLTVNFKLDLLPKADQVFASCVGDQSLLSGLNNVVFATSFDQFQSFKSAYDTPQDLGVDRFLTMIGAMHHYPDQNIFLIDAGSALTFDLVLANGKHQGGLIMPGLGVL
;
A
#
# COMPACT_ATOMS: atom_id res chain seq x y z
N MET A 1 -3.59 -18.30 17.00
CA MET A 1 -2.93 -17.32 16.11
C MET A 1 -4.01 -16.60 15.32
N ASP A 2 -4.04 -15.28 15.42
CA ASP A 2 -5.07 -14.51 14.74
C ASP A 2 -4.88 -14.59 13.23
N ASN A 3 -5.96 -14.87 12.51
CA ASN A 3 -5.96 -14.88 11.06
C ASN A 3 -6.11 -13.45 10.56
N ILE A 4 -5.05 -12.92 9.97
CA ILE A 4 -5.02 -11.54 9.48
C ILE A 4 -4.99 -11.56 7.96
N LEU A 5 -5.93 -10.85 7.37
CA LEU A 5 -6.00 -10.62 5.93
C LEU A 5 -5.52 -9.21 5.63
N LEU A 6 -4.49 -9.10 4.82
CA LEU A 6 -3.97 -7.82 4.33
C LEU A 6 -4.32 -7.69 2.85
N ILE A 7 -5.03 -6.63 2.50
CA ILE A 7 -5.53 -6.40 1.14
C ILE A 7 -4.96 -5.11 0.60
N ASP A 8 -4.52 -5.14 -0.65
CA ASP A 8 -4.10 -3.97 -1.40
C ASP A 8 -4.98 -3.83 -2.64
N ILE A 9 -5.75 -2.75 -2.69
CA ILE A 9 -6.64 -2.43 -3.82
C ILE A 9 -5.97 -1.33 -4.64
N GLY A 10 -5.42 -1.72 -5.77
CA GLY A 10 -4.90 -0.80 -6.77
C GLY A 10 -5.94 -0.48 -7.83
N ASN A 11 -5.53 0.28 -8.85
CA ASN A 11 -6.42 0.64 -9.96
C ASN A 11 -6.64 -0.52 -10.93
N THR A 12 -5.69 -1.45 -11.03
CA THR A 12 -5.71 -2.54 -12.02
C THR A 12 -5.90 -3.90 -11.38
N ALA A 13 -5.38 -4.10 -10.16
CA ALA A 13 -5.36 -5.40 -9.50
C ALA A 13 -5.70 -5.27 -8.02
N VAL A 14 -6.27 -6.34 -7.48
CA VAL A 14 -6.46 -6.56 -6.05
C VAL A 14 -5.51 -7.66 -5.62
N LYS A 15 -4.74 -7.39 -4.58
CA LYS A 15 -3.72 -8.30 -4.05
C LYS A 15 -3.98 -8.53 -2.57
N TRP A 16 -3.67 -9.71 -2.07
CA TRP A 16 -3.79 -9.96 -0.63
C TRP A 16 -2.82 -11.02 -0.16
N THR A 17 -2.54 -10.97 1.13
CA THR A 17 -1.82 -12.03 1.83
C THR A 17 -2.66 -12.56 2.98
N PHE A 18 -2.61 -13.87 3.18
CA PHE A 18 -3.30 -14.54 4.26
C PHE A 18 -2.49 -15.78 4.63
N ASN A 19 -2.12 -15.89 5.91
CA ASN A 19 -1.32 -17.02 6.42
C ASN A 19 -0.04 -17.27 5.61
N GLY A 20 0.61 -16.18 5.16
CA GLY A 20 1.86 -16.25 4.40
C GLY A 20 1.69 -16.53 2.91
N GLU A 21 0.48 -16.75 2.43
CA GLU A 21 0.20 -16.93 1.01
C GLU A 21 -0.19 -15.62 0.36
N TYR A 22 0.39 -15.36 -0.80
CA TYR A 22 0.13 -14.16 -1.62
C TYR A 22 -0.76 -14.52 -2.80
N HIS A 23 -1.77 -13.67 -3.03
CA HIS A 23 -2.70 -13.79 -4.16
C HIS A 23 -2.83 -12.46 -4.88
N SER A 24 -3.08 -12.53 -6.18
CA SER A 24 -3.32 -11.36 -7.01
C SER A 24 -4.32 -11.69 -8.10
N VAL A 25 -5.30 -10.82 -8.29
CA VAL A 25 -6.27 -10.92 -9.40
C VAL A 25 -6.44 -9.53 -10.03
N LEU A 26 -6.78 -9.51 -11.31
CA LEU A 26 -7.20 -8.24 -11.93
C LEU A 26 -8.50 -7.76 -11.28
N THR A 27 -8.61 -6.45 -11.14
CA THR A 27 -9.81 -5.85 -10.50
C THR A 27 -11.11 -6.30 -11.17
N VAL A 28 -11.08 -6.42 -12.50
CA VAL A 28 -12.26 -6.87 -13.28
C VAL A 28 -12.71 -8.29 -12.95
N ASN A 29 -11.82 -9.10 -12.39
CA ASN A 29 -12.08 -10.49 -12.01
C ASN A 29 -12.26 -10.67 -10.51
N PHE A 30 -12.15 -9.60 -9.73
CA PHE A 30 -12.24 -9.68 -8.28
C PHE A 30 -13.68 -9.89 -7.82
N LYS A 31 -13.85 -10.82 -6.87
CA LYS A 31 -15.10 -11.05 -6.15
C LYS A 31 -14.78 -11.30 -4.68
N LEU A 32 -15.67 -10.87 -3.79
CA LEU A 32 -15.47 -11.03 -2.35
C LEU A 32 -15.33 -12.50 -1.92
N ASP A 33 -15.96 -13.42 -2.63
CA ASP A 33 -15.89 -14.84 -2.30
C ASP A 33 -14.51 -15.46 -2.55
N LEU A 34 -13.62 -14.75 -3.24
CA LEU A 34 -12.22 -15.16 -3.38
C LEU A 34 -11.42 -14.99 -2.09
N LEU A 35 -11.89 -14.11 -1.19
CA LEU A 35 -11.17 -13.81 0.04
C LEU A 35 -11.46 -14.87 1.11
N PRO A 36 -10.43 -15.27 1.88
CA PRO A 36 -10.63 -16.14 3.01
C PRO A 36 -11.36 -15.42 4.15
N LYS A 37 -12.00 -16.17 5.02
CA LYS A 37 -12.52 -15.62 6.27
C LYS A 37 -11.35 -15.32 7.20
N ALA A 38 -11.34 -14.10 7.75
CA ALA A 38 -10.27 -13.65 8.62
C ALA A 38 -10.84 -12.97 9.86
N ASP A 39 -10.06 -13.04 10.95
CA ASP A 39 -10.44 -12.40 12.21
C ASP A 39 -10.25 -10.89 12.13
N GLN A 40 -9.22 -10.45 11.41
CA GLN A 40 -8.92 -9.05 11.19
C GLN A 40 -8.62 -8.79 9.72
N VAL A 41 -9.13 -7.69 9.20
CA VAL A 41 -8.94 -7.28 7.81
C VAL A 41 -8.41 -5.85 7.77
N PHE A 42 -7.23 -5.69 7.18
CA PHE A 42 -6.63 -4.38 6.94
C PHE A 42 -6.46 -4.18 5.45
N ALA A 43 -6.78 -2.99 4.98
CA ALA A 43 -6.74 -2.69 3.55
C ALA A 43 -6.00 -1.40 3.25
N SER A 44 -5.20 -1.45 2.19
CA SER A 44 -4.65 -0.29 1.49
C SER A 44 -5.48 -0.09 0.22
N CYS A 45 -5.97 1.10 -0.02
CA CYS A 45 -6.85 1.33 -1.18
C CYS A 45 -6.52 2.65 -1.86
N VAL A 46 -6.06 2.57 -3.10
CA VAL A 46 -5.96 3.71 -4.02
C VAL A 46 -6.94 3.58 -5.19
N GLY A 47 -7.64 2.44 -5.29
CA GLY A 47 -8.67 2.18 -6.28
C GLY A 47 -10.07 2.33 -5.71
N ASP A 48 -10.96 1.40 -6.06
CA ASP A 48 -12.37 1.44 -5.67
C ASP A 48 -12.57 0.75 -4.31
N GLN A 49 -12.74 1.55 -3.28
CA GLN A 49 -12.98 1.07 -1.91
C GLN A 49 -14.27 0.27 -1.77
N SER A 50 -15.25 0.53 -2.63
CA SER A 50 -16.55 -0.16 -2.57
C SER A 50 -16.44 -1.66 -2.88
N LEU A 51 -15.33 -2.12 -3.43
CA LEU A 51 -15.09 -3.56 -3.66
C LEU A 51 -15.14 -4.37 -2.36
N LEU A 52 -14.86 -3.76 -1.22
CA LEU A 52 -14.89 -4.41 0.09
C LEU A 52 -16.13 -4.08 0.90
N SER A 53 -17.14 -3.44 0.32
CA SER A 53 -18.34 -2.98 1.05
C SER A 53 -19.15 -4.12 1.69
N GLY A 54 -19.02 -5.35 1.19
CA GLY A 54 -19.67 -6.52 1.76
C GLY A 54 -18.95 -7.13 2.96
N LEU A 55 -17.76 -6.63 3.31
CA LEU A 55 -17.01 -7.12 4.47
C LEU A 55 -17.28 -6.22 5.68
N ASN A 56 -17.39 -6.87 6.85
CA ASN A 56 -17.46 -6.18 8.13
C ASN A 56 -16.06 -5.97 8.70
N ASN A 57 -15.88 -4.91 9.48
CA ASN A 57 -14.67 -4.66 10.28
C ASN A 57 -13.39 -4.50 9.46
N VAL A 58 -13.49 -3.93 8.24
CA VAL A 58 -12.31 -3.58 7.46
C VAL A 58 -11.71 -2.29 8.01
N VAL A 59 -10.42 -2.33 8.34
CA VAL A 59 -9.66 -1.14 8.72
C VAL A 59 -8.86 -0.68 7.51
N PHE A 60 -9.17 0.50 7.00
CA PHE A 60 -8.43 1.09 5.88
C PHE A 60 -7.25 1.89 6.40
N ALA A 61 -6.08 1.62 5.85
CA ALA A 61 -4.89 2.40 6.12
C ALA A 61 -5.01 3.80 5.51
N THR A 62 -4.41 4.77 6.17
CA THR A 62 -4.32 6.15 5.70
C THR A 62 -2.89 6.64 5.80
N SER A 63 -2.52 7.61 4.95
CA SER A 63 -1.22 8.24 5.05
C SER A 63 -1.16 9.20 6.23
N PHE A 64 -0.04 9.20 6.95
CA PHE A 64 0.22 10.14 8.03
C PHE A 64 1.30 11.14 7.62
N ASP A 65 1.21 12.36 8.14
CA ASP A 65 2.27 13.36 8.00
C ASP A 65 3.56 12.87 8.66
N GLN A 66 3.41 12.24 9.83
CA GLN A 66 4.53 11.70 10.60
C GLN A 66 4.15 10.36 11.20
N PHE A 67 5.02 9.39 11.09
CA PHE A 67 4.87 8.07 11.70
C PHE A 67 6.25 7.57 12.14
N GLN A 68 6.46 7.42 13.45
CA GLN A 68 7.78 7.15 14.02
C GLN A 68 8.78 8.21 13.53
N SER A 69 9.88 7.82 12.88
CA SER A 69 10.85 8.77 12.32
C SER A 69 10.47 9.28 10.92
N PHE A 70 9.47 8.65 10.27
CA PHE A 70 9.03 9.09 8.95
C PHE A 70 8.38 10.47 9.01
N LYS A 71 8.75 11.34 8.07
CA LYS A 71 8.14 12.65 7.87
C LYS A 71 7.86 12.84 6.39
N SER A 72 6.59 13.04 6.06
CA SER A 72 6.15 13.26 4.68
C SER A 72 6.74 14.54 4.10
N ALA A 73 7.08 14.50 2.81
CA ALA A 73 7.47 15.68 2.06
C ALA A 73 6.27 16.56 1.67
N TYR A 74 5.06 16.02 1.75
CA TYR A 74 3.84 16.74 1.38
C TYR A 74 3.27 17.49 2.57
N ASP A 75 2.72 18.69 2.31
CA ASP A 75 2.08 19.50 3.37
C ASP A 75 0.80 18.86 3.86
N THR A 76 0.04 18.23 2.95
CA THR A 76 -1.19 17.50 3.28
C THR A 76 -0.91 16.01 3.19
N PRO A 77 -1.09 15.24 4.30
CA PRO A 77 -0.76 13.82 4.30
C PRO A 77 -1.47 13.01 3.21
N GLN A 78 -2.72 13.36 2.90
CA GLN A 78 -3.53 12.65 1.93
C GLN A 78 -3.07 12.84 0.48
N ASP A 79 -2.19 13.81 0.21
CA ASP A 79 -1.59 13.98 -1.11
C ASP A 79 -0.58 12.88 -1.43
N LEU A 80 -0.09 12.20 -0.40
CA LEU A 80 0.72 11.00 -0.56
C LEU A 80 -0.21 9.78 -0.61
N GLY A 81 -0.22 9.06 -1.73
CA GLY A 81 -0.98 7.82 -1.84
C GLY A 81 -0.61 6.84 -0.73
N VAL A 82 -1.60 6.16 -0.16
CA VAL A 82 -1.41 5.25 0.97
C VAL A 82 -0.50 4.07 0.62
N ASP A 83 -0.52 3.60 -0.61
CA ASP A 83 0.37 2.54 -1.10
C ASP A 83 1.84 2.97 -1.04
N ARG A 84 2.15 4.19 -1.46
CA ARG A 84 3.50 4.74 -1.36
C ARG A 84 3.92 4.93 0.10
N PHE A 85 3.03 5.47 0.92
CA PHE A 85 3.28 5.65 2.37
C PHE A 85 3.65 4.31 3.02
N LEU A 86 2.83 3.28 2.83
CA LEU A 86 3.05 1.97 3.43
C LEU A 86 4.33 1.31 2.92
N THR A 87 4.65 1.46 1.64
CA THR A 87 5.88 0.93 1.05
C THR A 87 7.11 1.56 1.72
N MET A 88 7.07 2.88 1.95
CA MET A 88 8.18 3.57 2.64
C MET A 88 8.30 3.12 4.09
N ILE A 89 7.20 3.01 4.83
CA ILE A 89 7.21 2.54 6.22
C ILE A 89 7.79 1.13 6.29
N GLY A 90 7.34 0.23 5.42
CA GLY A 90 7.86 -1.14 5.37
C GLY A 90 9.35 -1.20 5.06
N ALA A 91 9.80 -0.41 4.08
CA ALA A 91 11.22 -0.34 3.71
C ALA A 91 12.09 0.18 4.86
N MET A 92 11.63 1.21 5.57
CA MET A 92 12.35 1.74 6.73
C MET A 92 12.44 0.72 7.86
N HIS A 93 11.42 -0.11 8.02
CA HIS A 93 11.43 -1.19 9.02
C HIS A 93 12.48 -2.26 8.68
N HIS A 94 12.60 -2.63 7.41
CA HIS A 94 13.56 -3.65 6.96
C HIS A 94 14.99 -3.11 6.85
N TYR A 95 15.16 -1.83 6.55
CA TYR A 95 16.45 -1.19 6.32
C TYR A 95 16.56 0.08 7.18
N PRO A 96 16.64 -0.08 8.52
CA PRO A 96 16.67 1.09 9.40
C PRO A 96 17.96 1.91 9.23
N ASP A 97 17.83 3.21 9.46
CA ASP A 97 18.95 4.16 9.50
C ASP A 97 19.74 4.24 8.18
N GLN A 98 19.07 4.02 7.06
CA GLN A 98 19.67 4.08 5.73
C GLN A 98 18.89 5.05 4.84
N ASN A 99 19.58 5.65 3.88
CA ASN A 99 18.92 6.34 2.78
C ASN A 99 18.33 5.28 1.84
N ILE A 100 17.04 5.40 1.52
CA ILE A 100 16.33 4.40 0.72
C ILE A 100 15.72 5.07 -0.49
N PHE A 101 16.05 4.55 -1.67
CA PHE A 101 15.40 4.91 -2.92
C PHE A 101 14.49 3.76 -3.32
N LEU A 102 13.17 4.02 -3.36
CA LEU A 102 12.17 3.01 -3.66
C LEU A 102 11.67 3.15 -5.07
N ILE A 103 11.59 2.02 -5.76
CA ILE A 103 10.98 1.93 -7.08
C ILE A 103 9.88 0.87 -6.97
N ASP A 104 8.65 1.27 -7.21
CA ASP A 104 7.51 0.35 -7.21
C ASP A 104 6.95 0.28 -8.63
N ALA A 105 7.08 -0.89 -9.24
CA ALA A 105 6.64 -1.15 -10.61
C ALA A 105 5.30 -1.90 -10.59
N GLY A 106 4.21 -1.15 -10.60
CA GLY A 106 2.85 -1.67 -10.65
C GLY A 106 2.07 -1.09 -11.85
N SER A 107 0.78 -0.82 -11.66
CA SER A 107 -0.04 -0.10 -12.66
C SER A 107 0.56 1.27 -12.96
N ALA A 108 1.08 1.92 -11.94
CA ALA A 108 1.95 3.08 -12.07
C ALA A 108 3.37 2.68 -11.66
N LEU A 109 4.34 3.42 -12.16
CA LEU A 109 5.72 3.32 -11.73
C LEU A 109 5.99 4.50 -10.79
N THR A 110 6.32 4.20 -9.53
CA THR A 110 6.56 5.23 -8.52
C THR A 110 8.00 5.21 -8.05
N PHE A 111 8.49 6.39 -7.72
CA PHE A 111 9.84 6.60 -7.19
C PHE A 111 9.71 7.45 -5.93
N ASP A 112 10.34 7.03 -4.85
CA ASP A 112 10.37 7.78 -3.59
C ASP A 112 11.75 7.69 -2.96
N LEU A 113 12.19 8.78 -2.35
CA LEU A 113 13.45 8.84 -1.62
C LEU A 113 13.17 9.19 -0.16
N VAL A 114 13.64 8.34 0.74
CA VAL A 114 13.59 8.57 2.19
C VAL A 114 15.01 8.58 2.73
N LEU A 115 15.37 9.63 3.45
CA LEU A 115 16.70 9.74 4.05
C LEU A 115 16.79 8.90 5.32
N ALA A 116 18.01 8.62 5.75
CA ALA A 116 18.30 7.82 6.94
C ALA A 116 17.59 8.34 8.21
N ASN A 117 17.35 9.65 8.28
CA ASN A 117 16.63 10.28 9.40
C ASN A 117 15.10 10.19 9.29
N GLY A 118 14.59 9.51 8.26
CA GLY A 118 13.15 9.34 8.03
C GLY A 118 12.49 10.44 7.20
N LYS A 119 13.22 11.45 6.75
CA LYS A 119 12.63 12.54 5.95
C LYS A 119 12.41 12.11 4.52
N HIS A 120 11.15 12.04 4.13
CA HIS A 120 10.73 11.81 2.74
C HIS A 120 11.07 13.05 1.89
N GLN A 121 11.74 12.84 0.76
CA GLN A 121 12.19 13.92 -0.11
C GLN A 121 11.24 14.19 -1.27
N GLY A 122 10.11 13.51 -1.30
CA GLY A 122 9.19 13.54 -2.43
C GLY A 122 9.42 12.38 -3.37
N GLY A 123 8.65 12.34 -4.43
CA GLY A 123 8.73 11.26 -5.40
C GLY A 123 8.10 11.64 -6.73
N LEU A 124 8.08 10.67 -7.62
CA LEU A 124 7.49 10.78 -8.95
C LEU A 124 6.54 9.62 -9.19
N ILE A 125 5.47 9.89 -9.92
CA ILE A 125 4.55 8.88 -10.41
C ILE A 125 4.49 9.01 -11.92
N MET A 126 4.62 7.87 -12.62
CA MET A 126 4.51 7.83 -14.07
C MET A 126 3.73 6.58 -14.49
N PRO A 127 3.23 6.52 -15.74
CA PRO A 127 2.55 5.33 -16.22
C PRO A 127 3.43 4.09 -16.08
N GLY A 128 2.81 2.97 -15.67
CA GLY A 128 3.50 1.69 -15.59
C GLY A 128 3.89 1.14 -16.96
N LEU A 129 4.79 0.16 -16.97
CA LEU A 129 5.33 -0.40 -18.21
C LEU A 129 4.26 -1.05 -19.09
N GLY A 130 3.17 -1.53 -18.51
CA GLY A 130 2.07 -2.14 -19.24
C GLY A 130 1.18 -1.16 -20.01
N VAL A 131 1.36 0.15 -19.81
CA VAL A 131 0.56 1.20 -20.45
C VAL A 131 1.28 1.83 -21.64
N LEU A 132 2.57 1.57 -21.77
CA LEU A 132 3.41 2.14 -22.84
C LEU A 132 3.34 1.33 -24.13
#